data_63465934b4640cf35602556b2e37e54d
#
_entry.id   63465934b4640cf35602556b2e37e54d
#
_cell.length_a   1.000
_cell.length_b   1.000
_cell.length_c   1.000
_cell.angle_alpha   90.00
_cell.angle_beta   90.00
_cell.angle_gamma   90.00
#
_symmetry.space_group_name_H-M   'P 1'
#
loop_
_entity.id
_entity.type
_entity.pdbx_description
1 polymer ?
#
loop_
_entity_poly.entity_id
_entity_poly.type
_entity_poly.pdbx_seq_one_letter_code
_entity_poly.pdbx_strand_id
1 'polypeptide(L)'
;MAVSTKHKISRMDRLYEDERGYDFIGRTKLWYGITAALIVAAVAAILIRGFSLSIDFEGGTTLSMPAGDLKEDEVSQVFEDTTGVEPEQVHIVGAGDSETLEIVSERLSQEDVNAARAAIYDNFQPKDENGKATPDAIGSSTVSESWGSSITQRMLIAMLVFLVAATVYVAIRLQKNMAFAAIIALIADGVIIAGIYALFGFEVSPAVIIGLLTVLTFSMYDSVIVFD
;
A
#
# COMPACT_ATOMS: atom_id res chain seq x y z
N MET A 1 61.53 6.20 23.84
CA MET A 1 60.45 5.37 24.42
C MET A 1 59.13 5.89 23.93
N ALA A 2 58.54 5.26 22.92
CA ALA A 2 57.23 5.60 22.38
C ALA A 2 56.21 4.71 23.07
N VAL A 3 55.33 5.31 23.89
CA VAL A 3 54.21 4.62 24.54
C VAL A 3 53.10 4.46 23.51
N SER A 4 52.98 3.22 23.01
CA SER A 4 51.84 2.81 22.16
C SER A 4 50.58 2.69 23.03
N THR A 5 49.76 3.71 23.07
CA THR A 5 48.40 3.65 23.61
C THR A 5 47.51 2.87 22.66
N LYS A 6 47.30 1.58 22.91
CA LYS A 6 46.24 0.79 22.27
C LYS A 6 44.89 1.41 22.64
N HIS A 7 44.37 2.25 21.78
CA HIS A 7 42.99 2.71 21.85
C HIS A 7 42.07 1.51 21.69
N LYS A 8 41.26 1.23 22.70
CA LYS A 8 40.28 0.15 22.69
C LYS A 8 39.10 0.63 21.84
N ILE A 9 39.19 0.32 20.53
CA ILE A 9 38.17 0.72 19.55
C ILE A 9 36.82 0.09 19.97
N SER A 10 35.80 0.91 20.12
CA SER A 10 34.42 0.50 20.43
C SER A 10 33.87 -0.45 19.37
N ARG A 11 32.89 -1.30 19.73
CA ARG A 11 32.20 -2.17 18.76
C ARG A 11 31.55 -1.38 17.62
N MET A 12 31.13 -0.15 17.89
CA MET A 12 30.58 0.78 16.89
C MET A 12 31.67 1.31 15.94
N ASP A 13 32.82 1.68 16.47
CA ASP A 13 33.96 2.18 15.66
C ASP A 13 34.50 1.11 14.70
N ARG A 14 34.41 -0.18 15.08
CA ARG A 14 34.78 -1.31 14.21
C ARG A 14 33.83 -1.55 13.05
N LEU A 15 32.61 -1.00 13.11
CA LEU A 15 31.67 -1.01 11.98
C LEU A 15 31.96 0.11 10.98
N TYR A 16 32.63 1.19 11.43
CA TYR A 16 33.04 2.31 10.59
C TYR A 16 34.45 2.19 10.02
N GLU A 17 35.36 1.48 10.74
CA GLU A 17 36.70 1.16 10.24
C GLU A 17 36.67 -0.23 9.61
N ASP A 18 36.58 -0.28 8.34
CA ASP A 18 36.57 -1.28 7.26
C ASP A 18 37.29 -2.64 7.49
N GLU A 19 37.68 -3.01 8.67
CA GLU A 19 38.41 -4.27 8.93
C GLU A 19 37.54 -5.52 9.21
N ARG A 20 36.21 -5.36 9.35
CA ARG A 20 35.20 -6.44 9.42
C ARG A 20 33.83 -5.99 8.94
N GLY A 21 33.74 -5.35 7.78
CA GLY A 21 32.47 -5.15 7.08
C GLY A 21 31.80 -6.51 6.84
N TYR A 22 30.47 -6.54 6.93
CA TYR A 22 29.71 -7.75 6.58
C TYR A 22 30.01 -8.07 5.12
N ASP A 23 30.54 -9.28 4.85
CA ASP A 23 30.92 -9.70 3.50
C ASP A 23 29.67 -9.95 2.63
N PHE A 24 29.14 -8.87 2.05
CA PHE A 24 28.02 -8.93 1.10
C PHE A 24 28.43 -9.62 -0.20
N ILE A 25 29.66 -9.39 -0.67
CA ILE A 25 30.15 -9.89 -1.96
C ILE A 25 30.38 -11.40 -1.88
N GLY A 26 30.99 -11.91 -0.80
CA GLY A 26 31.22 -13.34 -0.62
C GLY A 26 29.93 -14.16 -0.44
N ARG A 27 28.82 -13.51 -0.09
CA ARG A 27 27.51 -14.14 0.12
C ARG A 27 26.47 -13.77 -0.94
N THR A 28 26.91 -13.36 -2.13
CA THR A 28 26.03 -12.95 -3.23
C THR A 28 24.93 -13.97 -3.55
N LYS A 29 25.27 -15.27 -3.56
CA LYS A 29 24.29 -16.34 -3.81
C LYS A 29 23.16 -16.39 -2.80
N LEU A 30 23.45 -16.05 -1.53
CA LEU A 30 22.45 -16.00 -0.47
C LEU A 30 21.49 -14.83 -0.69
N TRP A 31 22.00 -13.66 -1.06
CA TRP A 31 21.17 -12.49 -1.33
C TRP A 31 20.26 -12.68 -2.54
N TYR A 32 20.82 -13.21 -3.66
CA TYR A 32 19.99 -13.58 -4.81
C TYR A 32 18.94 -14.64 -4.46
N GLY A 33 19.28 -15.60 -3.60
CA GLY A 33 18.33 -16.62 -3.12
C GLY A 33 17.17 -16.01 -2.32
N ILE A 34 17.48 -15.07 -1.40
CA ILE A 34 16.46 -14.35 -0.62
C ILE A 34 15.55 -13.52 -1.53
N THR A 35 16.14 -12.72 -2.44
CA THR A 35 15.36 -11.90 -3.37
C THR A 35 14.48 -12.76 -4.29
N ALA A 36 15.02 -13.85 -4.83
CA ALA A 36 14.24 -14.78 -5.64
C ALA A 36 13.09 -15.42 -4.86
N ALA A 37 13.32 -15.82 -3.59
CA ALA A 37 12.28 -16.37 -2.73
C ALA A 37 11.18 -15.33 -2.44
N LEU A 38 11.55 -14.05 -2.19
CA LEU A 38 10.61 -12.97 -1.99
C LEU A 38 9.77 -12.71 -3.25
N ILE A 39 10.39 -12.68 -4.43
CA ILE A 39 9.68 -12.51 -5.71
C ILE A 39 8.71 -13.67 -5.95
N VAL A 40 9.14 -14.91 -5.72
CA VAL A 40 8.26 -16.09 -5.87
C VAL A 40 7.08 -16.02 -4.91
N ALA A 41 7.33 -15.66 -3.64
CA ALA A 41 6.28 -15.49 -2.65
C ALA A 41 5.31 -14.35 -3.03
N ALA A 42 5.83 -13.23 -3.51
CA ALA A 42 5.04 -12.09 -3.98
C ALA A 42 4.14 -12.46 -5.17
N VAL A 43 4.71 -13.11 -6.18
CA VAL A 43 3.94 -13.59 -7.35
C VAL A 43 2.90 -14.62 -6.95
N ALA A 44 3.24 -15.56 -6.07
CA ALA A 44 2.28 -16.53 -5.54
C ALA A 44 1.13 -15.85 -4.79
N ALA A 45 1.42 -14.85 -3.94
CA ALA A 45 0.40 -14.08 -3.23
C ALA A 45 -0.55 -13.37 -4.21
N ILE A 46 -0.02 -12.71 -5.25
CA ILE A 46 -0.81 -12.03 -6.27
C ILE A 46 -1.71 -13.03 -7.05
N LEU A 47 -1.18 -14.20 -7.42
CA LEU A 47 -1.94 -15.19 -8.19
C LEU A 47 -3.02 -15.90 -7.36
N ILE A 48 -2.79 -16.12 -6.08
CA ILE A 48 -3.72 -16.87 -5.20
C ILE A 48 -4.79 -15.93 -4.65
N ARG A 49 -4.42 -14.72 -4.21
CA ARG A 49 -5.30 -13.83 -3.48
C ARG A 49 -5.81 -12.65 -4.33
N GLY A 50 -5.07 -12.26 -5.37
CA GLY A 50 -5.39 -11.08 -6.17
C GLY A 50 -5.14 -9.77 -5.42
N PHE A 51 -5.71 -8.67 -5.92
CA PHE A 51 -5.69 -7.35 -5.31
C PHE A 51 -7.10 -6.97 -4.85
N SER A 52 -7.20 -6.34 -3.69
CA SER A 52 -8.39 -5.61 -3.28
C SER A 52 -8.30 -4.19 -3.85
N LEU A 53 -9.12 -3.86 -4.83
CA LEU A 53 -9.13 -2.54 -5.46
C LEU A 53 -10.13 -1.63 -4.74
N SER A 54 -9.79 -0.34 -4.63
CA SER A 54 -10.71 0.65 -4.06
C SER A 54 -11.85 0.97 -5.02
N ILE A 55 -12.92 1.55 -4.50
CA ILE A 55 -14.04 2.05 -5.31
C ILE A 55 -13.61 3.09 -6.36
N ASP A 56 -12.45 3.72 -6.17
CA ASP A 56 -11.87 4.63 -7.16
C ASP A 56 -11.54 3.93 -8.48
N PHE A 57 -11.30 2.62 -8.46
CA PHE A 57 -10.97 1.82 -9.64
C PHE A 57 -12.17 1.02 -10.17
N GLU A 58 -12.94 0.41 -9.29
CA GLU A 58 -14.05 -0.47 -9.66
C GLU A 58 -15.38 0.28 -9.72
N GLY A 59 -15.48 1.41 -9.04
CA GLY A 59 -16.73 2.06 -8.74
C GLY A 59 -17.34 1.47 -7.48
N GLY A 60 -18.37 2.09 -6.94
CA GLY A 60 -19.05 1.60 -5.74
C GLY A 60 -19.43 2.71 -4.78
N THR A 61 -19.84 2.32 -3.58
CA THR A 61 -20.16 3.21 -2.47
C THR A 61 -19.39 2.78 -1.23
N THR A 62 -18.75 3.74 -0.59
CA THR A 62 -18.13 3.54 0.75
C THR A 62 -18.86 4.40 1.76
N LEU A 63 -19.26 3.79 2.89
CA LEU A 63 -19.66 4.50 4.10
C LEU A 63 -18.53 4.38 5.12
N SER A 64 -18.15 5.49 5.73
CA SER A 64 -17.08 5.53 6.74
C SER A 64 -17.57 6.21 8.01
N MET A 65 -17.23 5.65 9.17
CA MET A 65 -17.60 6.19 10.47
C MET A 65 -16.56 5.82 11.55
N PRO A 66 -16.41 6.61 12.62
CA PRO A 66 -15.56 6.22 13.73
C PRO A 66 -15.97 4.84 14.27
N ALA A 67 -14.99 3.93 14.39
CA ALA A 67 -15.27 2.53 14.76
C ALA A 67 -15.78 2.41 16.21
N GLY A 68 -15.17 3.11 17.15
CA GLY A 68 -15.57 3.03 18.56
C GLY A 68 -15.72 1.58 19.04
N ASP A 69 -16.90 1.23 19.57
CA ASP A 69 -17.25 -0.13 20.01
C ASP A 69 -18.03 -0.92 18.93
N LEU A 70 -18.09 -0.43 17.68
CA LEU A 70 -18.83 -1.05 16.59
C LEU A 70 -18.21 -2.38 16.18
N LYS A 71 -19.06 -3.36 15.85
CA LYS A 71 -18.63 -4.64 15.31
C LYS A 71 -19.00 -4.74 13.85
N GLU A 72 -18.07 -5.21 13.05
CA GLU A 72 -18.21 -5.36 11.60
C GLU A 72 -19.47 -6.14 11.22
N ASP A 73 -19.72 -7.28 11.87
CA ASP A 73 -20.88 -8.16 11.59
C ASP A 73 -22.22 -7.48 11.88
N GLU A 74 -22.32 -6.72 12.99
CA GLU A 74 -23.57 -6.05 13.39
C GLU A 74 -23.92 -4.91 12.43
N VAL A 75 -22.90 -4.15 12.01
CA VAL A 75 -23.08 -3.01 11.09
C VAL A 75 -23.36 -3.52 9.68
N SER A 76 -22.70 -4.59 9.24
CA SER A 76 -22.95 -5.29 7.98
C SER A 76 -24.41 -5.72 7.86
N GLN A 77 -24.95 -6.35 8.90
CA GLN A 77 -26.33 -6.82 8.91
C GLN A 77 -27.33 -5.67 8.81
N VAL A 78 -27.15 -4.58 9.56
CA VAL A 78 -28.04 -3.40 9.49
C VAL A 78 -27.98 -2.75 8.10
N PHE A 79 -26.80 -2.71 7.50
CA PHE A 79 -26.62 -2.17 6.15
C PHE A 79 -27.36 -3.03 5.12
N GLU A 80 -27.18 -4.35 5.13
CA GLU A 80 -27.84 -5.29 4.23
C GLU A 80 -29.37 -5.28 4.39
N ASP A 81 -29.87 -5.31 5.63
CA ASP A 81 -31.31 -5.27 5.92
C ASP A 81 -31.97 -3.97 5.40
N THR A 82 -31.19 -2.88 5.35
CA THR A 82 -31.72 -1.55 4.95
C THR A 82 -31.64 -1.32 3.45
N THR A 83 -30.51 -1.70 2.83
CA THR A 83 -30.27 -1.43 1.40
C THR A 83 -30.67 -2.59 0.50
N GLY A 84 -30.80 -3.80 1.04
CA GLY A 84 -30.99 -5.03 0.27
C GLY A 84 -29.75 -5.47 -0.49
N VAL A 85 -28.60 -4.84 -0.24
CA VAL A 85 -27.30 -5.11 -0.88
C VAL A 85 -26.34 -5.66 0.14
N GLU A 86 -25.76 -6.83 -0.13
CA GLU A 86 -24.70 -7.38 0.70
C GLU A 86 -23.42 -6.54 0.51
N PRO A 87 -22.80 -6.05 1.60
CA PRO A 87 -21.56 -5.30 1.48
C PRO A 87 -20.43 -6.22 0.98
N GLU A 88 -19.62 -5.73 0.07
CA GLU A 88 -18.45 -6.46 -0.45
C GLU A 88 -17.37 -6.61 0.61
N GLN A 89 -17.18 -5.57 1.42
CA GLN A 89 -16.22 -5.56 2.51
C GLN A 89 -16.74 -4.69 3.66
N VAL A 90 -16.52 -5.15 4.88
CA VAL A 90 -16.66 -4.35 6.10
C VAL A 90 -15.40 -4.56 6.91
N HIS A 91 -14.70 -3.49 7.24
CA HIS A 91 -13.42 -3.59 7.95
C HIS A 91 -13.13 -2.33 8.75
N ILE A 92 -12.33 -2.49 9.81
CA ILE A 92 -11.85 -1.37 10.62
C ILE A 92 -10.44 -1.03 10.17
N VAL A 93 -10.23 0.24 9.79
CA VAL A 93 -8.94 0.80 9.39
C VAL A 93 -8.46 1.81 10.41
N GLY A 94 -7.15 1.94 10.54
CA GLY A 94 -6.54 2.86 11.50
C GLY A 94 -6.03 2.16 12.76
N ALA A 95 -5.79 2.93 13.81
CA ALA A 95 -5.33 2.41 15.10
C ALA A 95 -5.71 3.37 16.24
N GLY A 96 -6.14 2.80 17.38
CA GLY A 96 -6.51 3.55 18.57
C GLY A 96 -7.70 4.49 18.35
N ASP A 97 -7.58 5.74 18.79
CA ASP A 97 -8.68 6.72 18.71
C ASP A 97 -9.04 7.16 17.27
N SER A 98 -8.25 6.75 16.27
CA SER A 98 -8.45 7.06 14.85
C SER A 98 -8.97 5.86 14.05
N GLU A 99 -9.48 4.83 14.72
CA GLU A 99 -10.09 3.69 14.07
C GLU A 99 -11.40 4.10 13.39
N THR A 100 -11.52 3.75 12.11
CA THR A 100 -12.68 4.03 11.27
C THR A 100 -13.23 2.72 10.72
N LEU A 101 -14.53 2.49 10.90
CA LEU A 101 -15.22 1.39 10.26
C LEU A 101 -15.65 1.83 8.87
N GLU A 102 -15.28 1.04 7.87
CA GLU A 102 -15.61 1.26 6.47
C GLU A 102 -16.46 0.11 5.93
N ILE A 103 -17.54 0.47 5.25
CA ILE A 103 -18.42 -0.44 4.51
C ILE A 103 -18.26 -0.13 3.04
N VAL A 104 -17.79 -1.10 2.28
CA VAL A 104 -17.66 -1.02 0.82
C VAL A 104 -18.75 -1.86 0.18
N SER A 105 -19.47 -1.30 -0.78
CA SER A 105 -20.53 -1.98 -1.50
C SER A 105 -20.56 -1.58 -2.97
N GLU A 106 -21.31 -2.32 -3.78
CA GLU A 106 -21.67 -1.87 -5.11
C GLU A 106 -22.34 -0.48 -5.05
N ARG A 107 -22.45 0.15 -6.21
CA ARG A 107 -22.97 1.51 -6.30
C ARG A 107 -24.42 1.61 -5.82
N LEU A 108 -24.63 2.35 -4.76
CA LEU A 108 -25.95 2.68 -4.21
C LEU A 108 -26.54 3.96 -4.83
N SER A 109 -27.86 4.05 -4.81
CA SER A 109 -28.56 5.30 -5.08
C SER A 109 -28.38 6.27 -3.89
N GLN A 110 -28.57 7.58 -4.12
CA GLN A 110 -28.50 8.55 -3.02
C GLN A 110 -29.58 8.31 -1.94
N GLU A 111 -30.71 7.71 -2.32
CA GLU A 111 -31.79 7.35 -1.42
C GLU A 111 -31.35 6.22 -0.49
N ASP A 112 -30.75 5.17 -1.04
CA ASP A 112 -30.23 4.02 -0.27
C ASP A 112 -29.08 4.43 0.64
N VAL A 113 -28.16 5.30 0.17
CA VAL A 113 -27.09 5.88 0.99
C VAL A 113 -27.66 6.61 2.20
N ASN A 114 -28.70 7.44 2.00
CA ASN A 114 -29.33 8.19 3.08
C ASN A 114 -30.08 7.24 4.04
N ALA A 115 -30.75 6.21 3.52
CA ALA A 115 -31.42 5.20 4.32
C ALA A 115 -30.43 4.41 5.18
N ALA A 116 -29.33 3.96 4.59
CA ALA A 116 -28.27 3.26 5.31
C ALA A 116 -27.66 4.13 6.43
N ARG A 117 -27.34 5.40 6.13
CA ARG A 117 -26.83 6.35 7.13
C ARG A 117 -27.82 6.54 8.30
N ALA A 118 -29.11 6.68 8.00
CA ALA A 118 -30.14 6.83 9.02
C ALA A 118 -30.27 5.58 9.87
N ALA A 119 -30.32 4.39 9.26
CA ALA A 119 -30.42 3.12 9.98
C ALA A 119 -29.20 2.84 10.84
N ILE A 120 -27.99 3.10 10.35
CA ILE A 120 -26.76 2.95 11.13
C ILE A 120 -26.74 3.94 12.30
N TYR A 121 -27.18 5.19 12.08
CA TYR A 121 -27.26 6.17 13.16
C TYR A 121 -28.27 5.78 14.22
N ASP A 122 -29.46 5.30 13.83
CA ASP A 122 -30.54 4.92 14.78
C ASP A 122 -30.14 3.72 15.65
N ASN A 123 -29.36 2.77 15.08
CA ASN A 123 -28.94 1.57 15.81
C ASN A 123 -27.69 1.76 16.66
N PHE A 124 -26.70 2.53 16.17
CA PHE A 124 -25.36 2.56 16.76
C PHE A 124 -24.90 3.92 17.28
N GLN A 125 -25.55 5.01 16.85
CA GLN A 125 -25.24 6.38 17.26
C GLN A 125 -23.74 6.73 17.22
N PRO A 126 -23.07 6.56 16.05
CA PRO A 126 -21.65 6.85 15.94
C PRO A 126 -21.37 8.30 16.34
N LYS A 127 -20.26 8.51 17.05
CA LYS A 127 -19.86 9.81 17.59
C LYS A 127 -18.85 10.47 16.68
N ASP A 128 -18.97 11.77 16.50
CA ASP A 128 -17.97 12.60 15.83
C ASP A 128 -16.70 12.75 16.68
N GLU A 129 -15.68 13.43 16.15
CA GLU A 129 -14.41 13.74 16.84
C GLU A 129 -14.62 14.50 18.17
N ASN A 130 -15.75 15.14 18.35
CA ASN A 130 -16.12 15.88 19.56
C ASN A 130 -16.88 14.99 20.57
N GLY A 131 -17.07 13.71 20.27
CA GLY A 131 -17.81 12.77 21.10
C GLY A 131 -19.34 12.93 21.05
N LYS A 132 -19.87 13.69 20.08
CA LYS A 132 -21.29 13.90 19.89
C LYS A 132 -21.85 12.92 18.87
N ALA A 133 -22.90 12.18 19.25
CA ALA A 133 -23.62 11.34 18.30
C ALA A 133 -24.35 12.22 17.26
N THR A 134 -24.04 11.98 15.99
CA THR A 134 -24.60 12.73 14.86
C THR A 134 -24.62 11.89 13.58
N PRO A 135 -25.64 11.99 12.74
CA PRO A 135 -25.61 11.36 11.41
C PRO A 135 -24.46 11.84 10.53
N ASP A 136 -23.93 13.03 10.81
CA ASP A 136 -22.80 13.61 10.06
C ASP A 136 -21.45 12.93 10.40
N ALA A 137 -21.41 12.12 11.47
CA ALA A 137 -20.27 11.26 11.76
C ALA A 137 -20.11 10.13 10.73
N ILE A 138 -21.16 9.86 9.92
CA ILE A 138 -21.14 8.84 8.88
C ILE A 138 -20.85 9.54 7.53
N GLY A 139 -19.62 9.44 7.07
CA GLY A 139 -19.20 9.87 5.73
C GLY A 139 -19.72 8.93 4.65
N SER A 140 -19.91 9.42 3.45
CA SER A 140 -20.25 8.61 2.28
C SER A 140 -19.50 9.09 1.04
N SER A 141 -19.00 8.16 0.25
CA SER A 141 -18.39 8.41 -1.05
C SER A 141 -18.97 7.45 -2.07
N THR A 142 -19.38 7.95 -3.23
CA THR A 142 -19.92 7.13 -4.31
C THR A 142 -19.18 7.45 -5.61
N VAL A 143 -18.66 6.42 -6.25
CA VAL A 143 -17.91 6.50 -7.51
C VAL A 143 -18.64 5.69 -8.58
N SER A 144 -18.79 6.25 -9.79
CA SER A 144 -19.38 5.52 -10.90
C SER A 144 -18.34 4.57 -11.54
N GLU A 145 -18.78 3.43 -12.04
CA GLU A 145 -17.95 2.46 -12.77
C GLU A 145 -17.21 3.10 -13.97
N SER A 146 -17.86 4.01 -14.69
CA SER A 146 -17.25 4.72 -15.83
C SER A 146 -16.11 5.65 -15.39
N TRP A 147 -16.24 6.25 -14.22
CA TRP A 147 -15.17 7.03 -13.60
C TRP A 147 -14.02 6.12 -13.16
N GLY A 148 -14.31 5.03 -12.44
CA GLY A 148 -13.34 4.06 -11.99
C GLY A 148 -12.52 3.48 -13.14
N SER A 149 -13.17 3.04 -14.22
CA SER A 149 -12.47 2.51 -15.40
C SER A 149 -11.57 3.54 -16.07
N SER A 150 -12.00 4.81 -16.10
CA SER A 150 -11.20 5.92 -16.65
C SER A 150 -9.97 6.20 -15.78
N ILE A 151 -10.09 6.15 -14.46
CA ILE A 151 -8.98 6.30 -13.53
C ILE A 151 -7.99 5.13 -13.69
N THR A 152 -8.49 3.89 -13.70
CA THR A 152 -7.68 2.69 -13.91
C THR A 152 -6.84 2.78 -15.18
N GLN A 153 -7.46 3.13 -16.30
CA GLN A 153 -6.74 3.29 -17.57
C GLN A 153 -5.65 4.37 -17.49
N ARG A 154 -5.97 5.53 -16.92
CA ARG A 154 -4.98 6.61 -16.77
C ARG A 154 -3.84 6.25 -15.85
N MET A 155 -4.11 5.53 -14.74
CA MET A 155 -3.09 5.05 -13.81
C MET A 155 -2.16 4.02 -14.44
N LEU A 156 -2.70 3.07 -15.23
CA LEU A 156 -1.88 2.10 -15.96
C LEU A 156 -0.97 2.78 -16.99
N ILE A 157 -1.49 3.78 -17.71
CA ILE A 157 -0.69 4.57 -18.66
C ILE A 157 0.40 5.36 -17.90
N ALA A 158 0.07 6.01 -16.79
CA ALA A 158 1.02 6.77 -15.98
C ALA A 158 2.14 5.86 -15.45
N MET A 159 1.81 4.67 -14.96
CA MET A 159 2.78 3.68 -14.49
C MET A 159 3.70 3.21 -15.62
N LEU A 160 3.15 2.93 -16.81
CA LEU A 160 3.94 2.57 -17.98
C LEU A 160 4.88 3.70 -18.40
N VAL A 161 4.38 4.93 -18.47
CA VAL A 161 5.19 6.12 -18.81
C VAL A 161 6.31 6.32 -17.81
N PHE A 162 6.02 6.15 -16.50
CA PHE A 162 7.02 6.21 -15.44
C PHE A 162 8.12 5.15 -15.66
N LEU A 163 7.76 3.89 -15.88
CA LEU A 163 8.74 2.81 -16.09
C LEU A 163 9.61 3.05 -17.32
N VAL A 164 9.02 3.54 -18.41
CA VAL A 164 9.76 3.91 -19.62
C VAL A 164 10.71 5.07 -19.33
N ALA A 165 10.24 6.13 -18.68
CA ALA A 165 11.05 7.30 -18.35
C ALA A 165 12.22 6.92 -17.42
N ALA A 166 11.95 6.11 -16.38
CA ALA A 166 12.96 5.59 -15.47
C ALA A 166 14.01 4.74 -16.21
N THR A 167 13.55 3.84 -17.09
CA THR A 167 14.45 3.02 -17.92
C THR A 167 15.35 3.86 -18.81
N VAL A 168 14.77 4.85 -19.49
CA VAL A 168 15.54 5.77 -20.37
C VAL A 168 16.56 6.58 -19.57
N TYR A 169 16.15 7.12 -18.42
CA TYR A 169 17.05 7.87 -17.54
C TYR A 169 18.24 7.01 -17.09
N VAL A 170 17.99 5.81 -16.58
CA VAL A 170 19.03 4.88 -16.12
C VAL A 170 19.94 4.45 -17.27
N ALA A 171 19.36 4.19 -18.46
CA ALA A 171 20.14 3.79 -19.65
C ALA A 171 21.08 4.88 -20.16
N ILE A 172 20.72 6.16 -19.98
CA ILE A 172 21.56 7.30 -20.35
C ILE A 172 22.66 7.54 -19.30
N ARG A 173 22.32 7.37 -18.03
CA ARG A 173 23.19 7.71 -16.90
C ARG A 173 24.23 6.62 -16.60
N LEU A 174 23.87 5.35 -16.71
CA LEU A 174 24.69 4.22 -16.31
C LEU A 174 25.23 3.42 -17.51
N GLN A 175 26.31 2.67 -17.28
CA GLN A 175 26.80 1.70 -18.26
C GLN A 175 25.76 0.59 -18.47
N LYS A 176 25.74 -0.01 -19.67
CA LYS A 176 24.71 -0.98 -20.09
C LYS A 176 24.43 -2.10 -19.07
N ASN A 177 25.49 -2.68 -18.49
CA ASN A 177 25.33 -3.77 -17.53
C ASN A 177 24.77 -3.28 -16.18
N MET A 178 25.16 -2.09 -15.74
CA MET A 178 24.65 -1.46 -14.53
C MET A 178 23.20 -1.02 -14.71
N ALA A 179 22.88 -0.42 -15.87
CA ALA A 179 21.52 -0.04 -16.23
C ALA A 179 20.58 -1.24 -16.23
N PHE A 180 21.01 -2.37 -16.81
CA PHE A 180 20.22 -3.60 -16.81
C PHE A 180 19.95 -4.13 -15.38
N ALA A 181 20.97 -4.12 -14.53
CA ALA A 181 20.83 -4.51 -13.13
C ALA A 181 19.87 -3.60 -12.36
N ALA A 182 19.98 -2.28 -12.54
CA ALA A 182 19.09 -1.31 -11.90
C ALA A 182 17.63 -1.46 -12.34
N ILE A 183 17.37 -1.73 -13.62
CA ILE A 183 16.02 -1.96 -14.14
C ILE A 183 15.41 -3.24 -13.55
N ILE A 184 16.21 -4.32 -13.45
CA ILE A 184 15.75 -5.56 -12.83
C ILE A 184 15.42 -5.33 -11.34
N ALA A 185 16.27 -4.60 -10.63
CA ALA A 185 16.03 -4.26 -9.22
C ALA A 185 14.72 -3.45 -9.07
N LEU A 186 14.52 -2.44 -9.90
CA LEU A 186 13.29 -1.62 -9.89
C LEU A 186 12.03 -2.45 -10.11
N ILE A 187 12.05 -3.38 -11.06
CA ILE A 187 10.92 -4.29 -11.32
C ILE A 187 10.71 -5.24 -10.12
N ALA A 188 11.80 -5.77 -9.56
CA ALA A 188 11.73 -6.66 -8.40
C ALA A 188 11.11 -5.96 -7.19
N ASP A 189 11.49 -4.70 -6.91
CA ASP A 189 10.92 -3.89 -5.83
C ASP A 189 9.43 -3.68 -6.04
N GLY A 190 9.02 -3.31 -7.26
CA GLY A 190 7.60 -3.16 -7.60
C GLY A 190 6.80 -4.44 -7.38
N VAL A 191 7.32 -5.60 -7.81
CA VAL A 191 6.68 -6.91 -7.63
C VAL A 191 6.60 -7.29 -6.15
N ILE A 192 7.65 -7.05 -5.37
CA ILE A 192 7.67 -7.37 -3.93
C ILE A 192 6.64 -6.50 -3.19
N ILE A 193 6.58 -5.20 -3.45
CA ILE A 193 5.61 -4.30 -2.83
C ILE A 193 4.18 -4.72 -3.21
N ALA A 194 3.92 -4.95 -4.50
CA ALA A 194 2.62 -5.43 -4.97
C ALA A 194 2.24 -6.77 -4.30
N GLY A 195 3.21 -7.68 -4.14
CA GLY A 195 3.01 -8.95 -3.45
C GLY A 195 2.67 -8.80 -1.97
N ILE A 196 3.25 -7.82 -1.28
CA ILE A 196 2.91 -7.49 0.10
C ILE A 196 1.45 -7.02 0.20
N TYR A 197 1.03 -6.12 -0.70
CA TYR A 197 -0.37 -5.66 -0.75
C TYR A 197 -1.33 -6.84 -0.97
N ALA A 198 -1.05 -7.71 -1.92
CA ALA A 198 -1.85 -8.91 -2.18
C ALA A 198 -1.85 -9.87 -0.98
N LEU A 199 -0.69 -10.08 -0.33
CA LEU A 199 -0.55 -11.00 0.79
C LEU A 199 -1.37 -10.59 2.01
N PHE A 200 -1.32 -9.31 2.36
CA PHE A 200 -2.05 -8.77 3.51
C PHE A 200 -3.49 -8.33 3.16
N GLY A 201 -3.85 -8.29 1.88
CA GLY A 201 -5.17 -7.84 1.43
C GLY A 201 -5.37 -6.34 1.62
N PHE A 202 -4.29 -5.55 1.55
CA PHE A 202 -4.41 -4.10 1.63
C PHE A 202 -5.12 -3.55 0.40
N GLU A 203 -5.99 -2.57 0.63
CA GLU A 203 -6.71 -1.92 -0.43
C GLU A 203 -5.77 -1.09 -1.32
N VAL A 204 -5.87 -1.29 -2.63
CA VAL A 204 -5.11 -0.54 -3.63
C VAL A 204 -5.96 0.63 -4.11
N SER A 205 -5.55 1.84 -3.77
CA SER A 205 -6.15 3.10 -4.19
C SER A 205 -5.22 3.90 -5.11
N PRO A 206 -5.68 4.95 -5.79
CA PRO A 206 -4.81 5.86 -6.55
C PRO A 206 -3.68 6.45 -5.72
N ALA A 207 -3.94 6.76 -4.44
CA ALA A 207 -2.93 7.27 -3.51
C ALA A 207 -1.82 6.24 -3.25
N VAL A 208 -2.17 4.96 -3.13
CA VAL A 208 -1.22 3.85 -2.98
C VAL A 208 -0.33 3.72 -4.21
N ILE A 209 -0.88 3.84 -5.42
CA ILE A 209 -0.09 3.79 -6.66
C ILE A 209 0.88 4.97 -6.73
N ILE A 210 0.47 6.17 -6.35
CA ILE A 210 1.36 7.34 -6.27
C ILE A 210 2.49 7.08 -5.25
N GLY A 211 2.15 6.53 -4.08
CA GLY A 211 3.12 6.11 -3.07
C GLY A 211 4.11 5.08 -3.60
N LEU A 212 3.63 4.06 -4.32
CA LEU A 212 4.45 3.04 -4.97
C LEU A 212 5.44 3.67 -5.95
N LEU A 213 4.97 4.55 -6.85
CA LEU A 213 5.84 5.25 -7.80
C LEU A 213 6.90 6.10 -7.09
N THR A 214 6.56 6.70 -5.95
CA THR A 214 7.51 7.47 -5.13
C THR A 214 8.59 6.55 -4.56
N VAL A 215 8.22 5.40 -3.98
CA VAL A 215 9.19 4.42 -3.45
C VAL A 215 10.09 3.88 -4.56
N LEU A 216 9.53 3.57 -5.73
CA LEU A 216 10.32 3.13 -6.90
C LEU A 216 11.31 4.22 -7.38
N THR A 217 10.93 5.49 -7.27
CA THR A 217 11.83 6.61 -7.58
C THR A 217 13.02 6.66 -6.63
N PHE A 218 12.80 6.43 -5.33
CA PHE A 218 13.89 6.35 -4.34
C PHE A 218 14.78 5.13 -4.59
N SER A 219 14.22 3.95 -4.87
CA SER A 219 14.98 2.75 -5.21
C SER A 219 15.87 2.96 -6.44
N MET A 220 15.33 3.63 -7.47
CA MET A 220 16.12 4.00 -8.66
C MET A 220 17.25 4.96 -8.31
N TYR A 221 16.98 5.97 -7.47
CA TYR A 221 17.99 6.95 -7.04
C TYR A 221 19.12 6.26 -6.27
N ASP A 222 18.80 5.36 -5.35
CA ASP A 222 19.79 4.59 -4.59
C ASP A 222 20.66 3.72 -5.53
N SER A 223 20.03 3.07 -6.51
CA SER A 223 20.76 2.30 -7.53
C SER A 223 21.74 3.15 -8.33
N VAL A 224 21.35 4.38 -8.71
CA VAL A 224 22.22 5.31 -9.45
C VAL A 224 23.40 5.72 -8.58
N ILE A 225 23.19 6.06 -7.29
CA ILE A 225 24.28 6.44 -6.37
C ILE A 225 25.29 5.31 -6.18
N VAL A 226 24.81 4.07 -6.06
CA VAL A 226 25.68 2.90 -5.85
C VAL A 226 26.54 2.62 -7.09
N PHE A 227 26.02 2.92 -8.28
CA PHE A 227 26.70 2.63 -9.55
C PHE A 227 27.49 3.80 -10.14
N ASP A 228 27.27 5.05 -9.70
CA ASP A 228 27.97 6.26 -10.17
C ASP A 228 29.29 6.45 -9.41
#